data_b496259f6080c03cb901ee09d8abdf29
#
_entry.id   b496259f6080c03cb901ee09d8abdf29
#
_cell.length_a   1.000
_cell.length_b   1.000
_cell.length_c   1.000
_cell.angle_alpha   90.00
_cell.angle_beta   90.00
_cell.angle_gamma   90.00
#
_symmetry.space_group_name_H-M   'P 1'
#
loop_
_entity.id
_entity.type
_entity.pdbx_description
1 polymer ?
#
loop_
_entity_poly.entity_id
_entity_poly.type
_entity_poly.pdbx_seq_one_letter_code
_entity_poly.pdbx_strand_id
1 'polypeptide(L)'
;MLMTIMSSAQDFISISGKVQDASTKKALNFASIQLLSTNISNVTNSDGVFTLKVPSGSKADSVIISYLGYKSQKFGLSDFRQGELVIRLEQSDIALNPITIRPQDAPSMVKMALARIEKNYSQKPVQMTAFYREMIKKGNNYVSINEAVLDINKASYLGYRLDQIGIYKARGSYDITRVDTLIVKFQGGANSALNLDIVKDPFLGADVLLLEQIYTFRFTEPTTIDNRFFYVIEFDERVKLDEIYFRGKLYIDSESMAIGRVEFAMNVEGREYANSYFVRKKPASLKMDVLTANYVVNYKPIEGLWYFDYSRTEVKFNAKWDRKWFKNIYTIQSEIAVTDISEKERKIEEQSRVRPRDIMSAKVSDYTDDNFWEEYNIIEPDESIENVIARIIRQLRRRE
;
A
#
# COMPACT_ATOMS: atom_id res chain seq x y z
N MET A 1 31.47 -31.61 -21.00
CA MET A 1 30.70 -31.91 -19.78
C MET A 1 29.76 -30.75 -19.57
N LEU A 2 28.52 -30.84 -20.08
CA LEU A 2 27.50 -29.80 -19.91
C LEU A 2 26.93 -29.93 -18.51
N MET A 3 27.17 -28.93 -17.68
CA MET A 3 26.53 -28.80 -16.38
C MET A 3 25.13 -28.20 -16.60
N THR A 4 24.11 -29.07 -16.62
CA THR A 4 22.72 -28.65 -16.62
C THR A 4 22.45 -27.98 -15.22
N ILE A 5 22.33 -26.68 -15.20
CA ILE A 5 21.81 -25.96 -14.02
C ILE A 5 20.32 -26.29 -13.97
N MET A 6 19.93 -27.24 -13.12
CA MET A 6 18.53 -27.43 -12.75
C MET A 6 18.11 -26.18 -11.95
N SER A 7 17.39 -25.29 -12.61
CA SER A 7 16.59 -24.28 -11.93
C SER A 7 15.57 -25.05 -11.09
N SER A 8 15.74 -25.05 -9.78
CA SER A 8 14.74 -25.55 -8.85
C SER A 8 13.57 -24.58 -8.92
N ALA A 9 12.55 -24.95 -9.67
CA ALA A 9 11.25 -24.30 -9.55
C ALA A 9 10.83 -24.45 -8.08
N GLN A 10 10.56 -23.35 -7.41
CA GLN A 10 10.10 -23.38 -6.04
C GLN A 10 8.65 -23.88 -6.08
N ASP A 11 8.45 -25.16 -5.77
CA ASP A 11 7.10 -25.73 -5.68
C ASP A 11 6.30 -24.97 -4.64
N PHE A 12 5.14 -24.45 -5.01
CA PHE A 12 4.22 -23.78 -4.10
C PHE A 12 2.80 -24.35 -4.24
N ILE A 13 2.02 -24.21 -3.19
CA ILE A 13 0.58 -24.48 -3.18
C ILE A 13 -0.13 -23.13 -3.21
N SER A 14 -1.06 -22.95 -4.14
CA SER A 14 -1.92 -21.76 -4.19
C SER A 14 -3.20 -22.00 -3.43
N ILE A 15 -3.54 -21.10 -2.51
CA ILE A 15 -4.84 -21.02 -1.84
C ILE A 15 -5.55 -19.75 -2.30
N SER A 16 -6.83 -19.84 -2.62
CA SER A 16 -7.64 -18.72 -3.11
C SER A 16 -8.94 -18.60 -2.34
N GLY A 17 -9.43 -17.38 -2.20
CA GLY A 17 -10.69 -17.13 -1.53
C GLY A 17 -11.22 -15.72 -1.75
N LYS A 18 -12.45 -15.52 -1.28
CA LYS A 18 -13.14 -14.22 -1.31
C LYS A 18 -13.58 -13.82 0.08
N VAL A 19 -13.19 -12.61 0.51
CA VAL A 19 -13.49 -12.07 1.83
C VAL A 19 -14.65 -11.08 1.72
N GLN A 20 -15.67 -11.26 2.55
CA GLN A 20 -16.89 -10.45 2.54
C GLN A 20 -17.33 -10.11 3.97
N ASP A 21 -18.04 -9.01 4.13
CA ASP A 21 -18.78 -8.69 5.34
C ASP A 21 -19.91 -9.74 5.56
N ALA A 22 -19.99 -10.30 6.76
CA ALA A 22 -20.94 -11.37 7.06
C ALA A 22 -22.41 -10.95 6.90
N SER A 23 -22.73 -9.69 7.20
CA SER A 23 -24.09 -9.14 7.19
C SER A 23 -24.49 -8.63 5.81
N THR A 24 -23.66 -7.74 5.23
CA THR A 24 -24.00 -7.02 3.99
C THR A 24 -23.57 -7.76 2.72
N LYS A 25 -22.72 -8.78 2.83
CA LYS A 25 -22.11 -9.55 1.73
C LYS A 25 -21.22 -8.68 0.80
N LYS A 26 -20.93 -7.45 1.19
CA LYS A 26 -20.02 -6.58 0.45
C LYS A 26 -18.60 -7.12 0.54
N ALA A 27 -17.86 -7.01 -0.55
CA ALA A 27 -16.45 -7.36 -0.59
C ALA A 27 -15.64 -6.52 0.42
N LEU A 28 -14.74 -7.17 1.15
CA LEU A 28 -13.78 -6.51 2.02
C LEU A 28 -12.45 -6.39 1.27
N ASN A 29 -12.24 -5.23 0.67
CA ASN A 29 -11.04 -4.90 -0.09
C ASN A 29 -9.87 -4.55 0.85
N PHE A 30 -8.68 -5.03 0.51
CA PHE A 30 -7.46 -4.89 1.32
C PHE A 30 -7.55 -5.58 2.70
N ALA A 31 -8.35 -6.63 2.81
CA ALA A 31 -8.28 -7.55 3.94
C ALA A 31 -6.92 -8.26 3.92
N SER A 32 -6.29 -8.39 5.08
CA SER A 32 -4.99 -9.03 5.23
C SER A 32 -5.15 -10.55 5.28
N ILE A 33 -4.29 -11.27 4.57
CA ILE A 33 -4.15 -12.72 4.61
C ILE A 33 -2.70 -13.01 5.01
N GLN A 34 -2.50 -13.59 6.18
CA GLN A 34 -1.16 -13.92 6.69
C GLN A 34 -1.02 -15.43 6.89
N LEU A 35 0.03 -16.00 6.34
CA LEU A 35 0.42 -17.38 6.61
C LEU A 35 1.06 -17.47 8.00
N LEU A 36 0.41 -18.16 8.93
CA LEU A 36 0.82 -18.20 10.32
C LEU A 36 2.21 -18.84 10.48
N SER A 37 2.97 -18.36 11.46
CA SER A 37 4.36 -18.80 11.73
C SER A 37 5.33 -18.51 10.58
N THR A 38 5.00 -17.59 9.70
CA THR A 38 5.86 -17.07 8.62
C THR A 38 5.71 -15.57 8.47
N ASN A 39 6.55 -14.97 7.62
CA ASN A 39 6.43 -13.56 7.23
C ASN A 39 5.63 -13.37 5.92
N ILE A 40 5.10 -14.47 5.35
CA ILE A 40 4.38 -14.46 4.07
C ILE A 40 2.96 -13.94 4.28
N SER A 41 2.59 -12.95 3.49
CA SER A 41 1.26 -12.33 3.52
C SER A 41 0.83 -11.83 2.16
N ASN A 42 -0.45 -11.55 2.04
CA ASN A 42 -1.06 -10.87 0.88
C ASN A 42 -2.28 -10.07 1.35
N VAL A 43 -2.91 -9.34 0.43
CA VAL A 43 -4.16 -8.62 0.68
C VAL A 43 -5.18 -8.93 -0.41
N THR A 44 -6.48 -8.78 -0.09
CA THR A 44 -7.55 -8.89 -1.09
C THR A 44 -7.54 -7.70 -2.06
N ASN A 45 -7.98 -7.95 -3.30
CA ASN A 45 -8.24 -6.90 -4.29
C ASN A 45 -9.56 -6.15 -4.00
N SER A 46 -10.00 -5.28 -4.94
CA SER A 46 -11.24 -4.51 -4.81
C SER A 46 -12.52 -5.35 -4.77
N ASP A 47 -12.48 -6.57 -5.32
CA ASP A 47 -13.59 -7.52 -5.31
C ASP A 47 -13.58 -8.46 -4.09
N GLY A 48 -12.62 -8.25 -3.18
CA GLY A 48 -12.40 -9.07 -1.99
C GLY A 48 -11.71 -10.41 -2.27
N VAL A 49 -11.17 -10.61 -3.47
CA VAL A 49 -10.52 -11.86 -3.89
C VAL A 49 -9.03 -11.81 -3.57
N PHE A 50 -8.48 -12.95 -3.19
CA PHE A 50 -7.05 -13.14 -2.98
C PHE A 50 -6.58 -14.49 -3.48
N THR A 51 -5.29 -14.57 -3.81
CA THR A 51 -4.52 -15.81 -3.93
C THR A 51 -3.27 -15.66 -3.09
N LEU A 52 -2.98 -16.65 -2.24
CA LEU A 52 -1.74 -16.74 -1.48
C LEU A 52 -0.96 -17.97 -1.92
N LYS A 53 0.28 -17.76 -2.31
CA LYS A 53 1.22 -18.84 -2.68
C LYS A 53 2.03 -19.23 -1.44
N VAL A 54 1.91 -20.47 -1.06
CA VAL A 54 2.53 -21.08 0.10
C VAL A 54 3.66 -22.01 -0.39
N PRO A 55 4.93 -21.76 -0.05
CA PRO A 55 6.03 -22.65 -0.44
C PRO A 55 5.80 -24.07 0.07
N SER A 56 6.02 -25.07 -0.79
CA SER A 56 5.80 -26.50 -0.45
C SER A 56 6.61 -27.00 0.75
N GLY A 57 7.74 -26.35 1.03
CA GLY A 57 8.55 -26.63 2.23
C GLY A 57 8.13 -25.88 3.50
N SER A 58 7.06 -25.08 3.44
CA SER A 58 6.57 -24.35 4.61
C SER A 58 6.03 -25.30 5.67
N LYS A 59 6.36 -25.05 6.95
CA LYS A 59 5.76 -25.76 8.10
C LYS A 59 4.42 -25.17 8.54
N ALA A 60 4.01 -24.07 7.92
CA ALA A 60 2.73 -23.44 8.21
C ALA A 60 1.57 -24.32 7.72
N ASP A 61 0.55 -24.44 8.55
CA ASP A 61 -0.66 -25.25 8.28
C ASP A 61 -1.93 -24.41 8.16
N SER A 62 -1.84 -23.11 8.42
CA SER A 62 -3.00 -22.24 8.54
C SER A 62 -2.70 -20.78 8.19
N VAL A 63 -3.75 -20.08 7.79
CA VAL A 63 -3.76 -18.62 7.56
C VAL A 63 -4.69 -17.94 8.53
N ILE A 64 -4.38 -16.70 8.87
CA ILE A 64 -5.30 -15.78 9.54
C ILE A 64 -5.74 -14.71 8.54
N ILE A 65 -7.03 -14.42 8.54
CA ILE A 65 -7.65 -13.41 7.69
C ILE A 65 -8.27 -12.35 8.57
N SER A 66 -7.91 -11.10 8.33
CA SER A 66 -8.29 -9.98 9.17
C SER A 66 -8.67 -8.74 8.37
N TYR A 67 -9.48 -7.90 8.98
CA TYR A 67 -9.89 -6.62 8.43
C TYR A 67 -10.17 -5.62 9.53
N LEU A 68 -9.91 -4.33 9.28
CA LEU A 68 -10.15 -3.24 10.23
C LEU A 68 -11.59 -3.26 10.77
N GLY A 69 -11.75 -3.37 12.09
CA GLY A 69 -13.07 -3.38 12.75
C GLY A 69 -13.80 -4.71 12.68
N TYR A 70 -13.13 -5.80 12.27
CA TYR A 70 -13.72 -7.14 12.17
C TYR A 70 -12.96 -8.14 13.03
N LYS A 71 -13.65 -9.19 13.45
CA LYS A 71 -13.06 -10.36 14.12
C LYS A 71 -12.23 -11.14 13.13
N SER A 72 -10.95 -11.33 13.42
CA SER A 72 -10.07 -12.15 12.58
C SER A 72 -10.48 -13.62 12.67
N GLN A 73 -10.33 -14.35 11.56
CA GLN A 73 -10.63 -15.78 11.48
C GLN A 73 -9.41 -16.56 11.00
N LYS A 74 -9.21 -17.73 11.60
CA LYS A 74 -8.16 -18.66 11.24
C LYS A 74 -8.73 -19.82 10.42
N PHE A 75 -8.04 -20.18 9.32
CA PHE A 75 -8.39 -21.29 8.43
C PHE A 75 -7.18 -22.20 8.25
N GLY A 76 -7.42 -23.51 8.20
CA GLY A 76 -6.42 -24.48 7.79
C GLY A 76 -6.16 -24.40 6.28
N LEU A 77 -4.93 -24.69 5.84
CA LEU A 77 -4.64 -24.75 4.39
C LEU A 77 -5.48 -25.82 3.67
N SER A 78 -5.93 -26.85 4.41
CA SER A 78 -6.82 -27.88 3.91
C SER A 78 -8.21 -27.37 3.53
N ASP A 79 -8.68 -26.28 4.14
CA ASP A 79 -10.02 -25.74 3.92
C ASP A 79 -10.16 -25.15 2.50
N PHE A 80 -9.01 -24.81 1.86
CA PHE A 80 -8.96 -24.25 0.52
C PHE A 80 -8.83 -25.29 -0.61
N ARG A 81 -8.78 -26.60 -0.30
CA ARG A 81 -8.58 -27.66 -1.30
C ARG A 81 -9.77 -27.90 -2.22
N GLN A 82 -10.96 -27.43 -1.85
CA GLN A 82 -12.20 -27.67 -2.60
C GLN A 82 -12.56 -26.52 -3.57
N GLY A 83 -11.66 -25.58 -3.81
CA GLY A 83 -11.86 -24.42 -4.68
C GLY A 83 -11.89 -23.09 -3.91
N GLU A 84 -12.46 -22.04 -4.50
CA GLU A 84 -12.52 -20.71 -3.92
C GLU A 84 -13.40 -20.69 -2.66
N LEU A 85 -12.78 -20.39 -1.50
CA LEU A 85 -13.47 -20.30 -0.22
C LEU A 85 -14.08 -18.90 -0.03
N VAL A 86 -15.38 -18.82 0.25
CA VAL A 86 -16.04 -17.56 0.63
C VAL A 86 -15.98 -17.37 2.14
N ILE A 87 -15.15 -16.42 2.56
CA ILE A 87 -14.89 -16.09 3.96
C ILE A 87 -15.77 -14.91 4.36
N ARG A 88 -16.52 -15.04 5.44
CA ARG A 88 -17.41 -14.01 5.95
C ARG A 88 -16.95 -13.53 7.30
N LEU A 89 -16.36 -12.32 7.33
CA LEU A 89 -15.93 -11.73 8.58
C LEU A 89 -17.11 -11.00 9.26
N GLU A 90 -17.21 -11.16 10.57
CA GLU A 90 -18.16 -10.44 11.42
C GLU A 90 -17.51 -9.18 11.95
N GLN A 91 -18.28 -8.09 12.05
CA GLN A 91 -17.82 -6.89 12.72
C GLN A 91 -17.47 -7.20 14.19
N SER A 92 -16.41 -6.61 14.67
CA SER A 92 -15.99 -6.78 16.05
C SER A 92 -16.88 -5.94 16.97
N ASP A 93 -17.51 -6.59 17.94
CA ASP A 93 -18.12 -5.89 19.06
C ASP A 93 -16.99 -5.34 19.93
N ILE A 94 -16.84 -4.02 20.00
CA ILE A 94 -15.81 -3.38 20.81
C ILE A 94 -16.24 -3.52 22.27
N ALA A 95 -15.85 -4.63 22.90
CA ALA A 95 -15.90 -4.73 24.34
C ALA A 95 -14.82 -3.79 24.89
N LEU A 96 -15.24 -2.67 25.48
CA LEU A 96 -14.36 -1.77 26.22
C LEU A 96 -13.68 -2.60 27.31
N ASN A 97 -12.42 -2.93 27.11
CA ASN A 97 -11.63 -3.58 28.15
C ASN A 97 -11.34 -2.52 29.22
N PRO A 98 -11.87 -2.62 30.47
CA PRO A 98 -11.91 -1.51 31.41
C PRO A 98 -10.57 -1.17 32.07
N ILE A 99 -9.49 -1.89 31.71
CA ILE A 99 -8.20 -1.73 32.40
C ILE A 99 -7.08 -1.41 31.39
N THR A 100 -7.18 -0.27 30.75
CA THR A 100 -6.01 0.27 30.06
C THR A 100 -5.78 1.69 30.55
N ILE A 101 -4.58 1.95 31.08
CA ILE A 101 -4.14 3.29 31.48
C ILE A 101 -4.19 4.16 30.23
N ARG A 102 -5.24 4.93 30.08
CA ARG A 102 -5.34 5.94 29.03
C ARG A 102 -4.46 7.12 29.42
N PRO A 103 -3.60 7.62 28.52
CA PRO A 103 -3.15 8.99 28.63
C PRO A 103 -4.37 9.89 28.76
N GLN A 104 -4.26 10.93 29.57
CA GLN A 104 -5.40 11.81 29.89
C GLN A 104 -5.96 12.52 28.65
N ASP A 105 -5.12 12.70 27.62
CA ASP A 105 -5.48 13.40 26.38
C ASP A 105 -4.85 12.78 25.13
N ALA A 106 -5.42 13.11 23.97
CA ALA A 106 -4.97 12.59 22.68
C ALA A 106 -3.56 13.07 22.28
N PRO A 107 -3.17 14.34 22.48
CA PRO A 107 -1.80 14.79 22.20
C PRO A 107 -0.74 13.99 22.97
N SER A 108 -0.96 13.74 24.26
CA SER A 108 -0.04 12.95 25.09
C SER A 108 0.11 11.50 24.58
N MET A 109 -0.98 10.91 24.09
CA MET A 109 -0.91 9.57 23.48
C MET A 109 -0.10 9.56 22.18
N VAL A 110 -0.28 10.56 21.33
CA VAL A 110 0.52 10.68 20.09
C VAL A 110 2.00 10.85 20.43
N LYS A 111 2.35 11.72 21.36
CA LYS A 111 3.74 11.90 21.83
C LYS A 111 4.32 10.60 22.38
N MET A 112 3.53 9.85 23.16
CA MET A 112 3.96 8.55 23.69
C MET A 112 4.21 7.52 22.58
N ALA A 113 3.32 7.45 21.57
CA ALA A 113 3.49 6.57 20.44
C ALA A 113 4.78 6.89 19.67
N LEU A 114 5.04 8.17 19.38
CA LEU A 114 6.27 8.63 18.71
C LEU A 114 7.53 8.34 19.55
N ALA A 115 7.48 8.59 20.87
CA ALA A 115 8.61 8.31 21.77
C ALA A 115 8.94 6.78 21.86
N ARG A 116 7.99 5.91 21.50
CA ARG A 116 8.18 4.46 21.51
C ARG A 116 8.58 3.85 20.16
N ILE A 117 8.82 4.66 19.13
CA ILE A 117 9.24 4.17 17.81
C ILE A 117 10.48 3.29 17.94
N GLU A 118 11.51 3.74 18.68
CA GLU A 118 12.72 2.97 18.90
C GLU A 118 12.45 1.60 19.51
N LYS A 119 11.50 1.48 20.43
CA LYS A 119 11.15 0.24 21.10
C LYS A 119 10.28 -0.67 20.23
N ASN A 120 9.37 -0.08 19.48
CA ASN A 120 8.30 -0.82 18.81
C ASN A 120 8.63 -1.25 17.38
N TYR A 121 9.60 -0.61 16.72
CA TYR A 121 9.92 -0.89 15.31
C TYR A 121 11.35 -1.38 15.15
N SER A 122 11.63 -2.04 14.01
CA SER A 122 12.94 -2.63 13.77
C SER A 122 14.06 -1.59 13.78
N GLN A 123 15.04 -1.84 14.62
CA GLN A 123 16.27 -1.04 14.69
C GLN A 123 17.34 -1.53 13.70
N LYS A 124 17.11 -2.65 13.03
CA LYS A 124 17.99 -3.20 11.99
C LYS A 124 17.36 -3.02 10.62
N PRO A 125 18.17 -2.88 9.57
CA PRO A 125 17.69 -2.99 8.22
C PRO A 125 17.08 -4.36 7.99
N VAL A 126 16.02 -4.42 7.16
CA VAL A 126 15.38 -5.66 6.74
C VAL A 126 15.16 -5.67 5.23
N GLN A 127 15.23 -6.86 4.64
CA GLN A 127 14.85 -7.09 3.26
C GLN A 127 13.35 -7.38 3.18
N MET A 128 12.65 -6.68 2.31
CA MET A 128 11.24 -6.95 2.00
C MET A 128 11.09 -7.31 0.53
N THR A 129 10.26 -8.30 0.25
CA THR A 129 9.69 -8.51 -1.08
C THR A 129 8.31 -7.91 -1.07
N ALA A 130 7.97 -7.11 -2.08
CA ALA A 130 6.69 -6.43 -2.14
C ALA A 130 6.09 -6.45 -3.55
N PHE A 131 4.78 -6.52 -3.64
CA PHE A 131 4.05 -6.25 -4.86
C PHE A 131 3.72 -4.76 -4.94
N TYR A 132 3.97 -4.17 -6.10
CA TYR A 132 3.62 -2.79 -6.42
C TYR A 132 2.65 -2.73 -7.59
N ARG A 133 1.64 -1.88 -7.49
CA ARG A 133 0.72 -1.55 -8.58
C ARG A 133 0.50 -0.05 -8.67
N GLU A 134 0.56 0.49 -9.89
CA GLU A 134 0.16 1.87 -10.20
C GLU A 134 -0.87 1.85 -11.32
N MET A 135 -1.95 2.56 -11.11
CA MET A 135 -3.06 2.65 -12.05
C MET A 135 -3.43 4.10 -12.31
N ILE A 136 -3.64 4.43 -13.58
CA ILE A 136 -4.17 5.74 -13.98
C ILE A 136 -5.51 5.52 -14.64
N LYS A 137 -6.53 6.22 -14.13
CA LYS A 137 -7.89 6.22 -14.68
C LYS A 137 -8.24 7.61 -15.23
N LYS A 138 -9.01 7.64 -16.32
CA LYS A 138 -9.71 8.81 -16.82
C LYS A 138 -11.21 8.57 -16.68
N GLY A 139 -11.86 9.25 -15.75
CA GLY A 139 -13.18 8.85 -15.29
C GLY A 139 -13.16 7.43 -14.77
N ASN A 140 -14.00 6.56 -15.30
CA ASN A 140 -14.05 5.14 -14.90
C ASN A 140 -13.16 4.21 -15.75
N ASN A 141 -12.43 4.76 -16.76
CA ASN A 141 -11.64 3.93 -17.66
C ASN A 141 -10.17 3.92 -17.27
N TYR A 142 -9.58 2.74 -17.16
CA TYR A 142 -8.14 2.58 -17.01
C TYR A 142 -7.41 3.04 -18.28
N VAL A 143 -6.34 3.81 -18.08
CA VAL A 143 -5.49 4.36 -19.14
C VAL A 143 -4.09 3.74 -19.06
N SER A 144 -3.61 3.45 -17.86
CA SER A 144 -2.32 2.81 -17.63
C SER A 144 -2.39 1.93 -16.39
N ILE A 145 -1.73 0.78 -16.45
CA ILE A 145 -1.52 -0.13 -15.32
C ILE A 145 -0.05 -0.56 -15.39
N ASN A 146 0.67 -0.37 -14.30
CA ASN A 146 2.04 -0.82 -14.12
C ASN A 146 2.11 -1.65 -12.85
N GLU A 147 2.73 -2.82 -12.93
CA GLU A 147 2.87 -3.74 -11.80
C GLU A 147 4.32 -4.23 -11.72
N ALA A 148 4.82 -4.44 -10.51
CA ALA A 148 6.16 -4.93 -10.28
C ALA A 148 6.24 -5.75 -8.99
N VAL A 149 7.15 -6.72 -8.98
CA VAL A 149 7.70 -7.28 -7.75
C VAL A 149 8.96 -6.49 -7.42
N LEU A 150 9.01 -5.99 -6.20
CA LEU A 150 10.07 -5.12 -5.71
C LEU A 150 10.89 -5.84 -4.65
N ASP A 151 12.21 -5.66 -4.73
CA ASP A 151 13.13 -5.88 -3.61
C ASP A 151 13.32 -4.55 -2.89
N ILE A 152 13.04 -4.51 -1.59
CA ILE A 152 13.14 -3.32 -0.77
C ILE A 152 14.13 -3.58 0.37
N ASN A 153 15.25 -2.85 0.38
CA ASN A 153 16.11 -2.76 1.56
C ASN A 153 15.54 -1.67 2.46
N LYS A 154 14.66 -2.05 3.37
CA LYS A 154 14.07 -1.15 4.36
C LYS A 154 15.12 -0.81 5.39
N ALA A 155 15.52 0.44 5.46
CA ALA A 155 16.48 0.91 6.44
C ALA A 155 15.87 0.87 7.86
N SER A 156 16.73 0.82 8.87
CA SER A 156 16.33 0.95 10.28
C SER A 156 15.40 2.15 10.49
N TYR A 157 14.47 2.03 11.42
CA TYR A 157 13.65 3.16 11.87
C TYR A 157 14.45 4.17 12.69
N LEU A 158 15.67 3.82 13.09
CA LEU A 158 16.63 4.73 13.71
C LEU A 158 17.54 5.36 12.66
N GLY A 159 17.69 6.69 12.75
CA GLY A 159 18.59 7.45 11.87
C GLY A 159 17.98 7.82 10.52
N TYR A 160 18.84 8.41 9.67
CA TYR A 160 18.42 9.08 8.42
C TYR A 160 18.71 8.29 7.15
N ARG A 161 19.06 7.00 7.27
CA ARG A 161 19.34 6.18 6.09
C ARG A 161 18.05 5.97 5.29
N LEU A 162 18.13 6.25 3.99
CA LEU A 162 17.01 6.07 3.08
C LEU A 162 16.82 4.59 2.72
N ASP A 163 15.58 4.21 2.49
CA ASP A 163 15.21 2.93 1.94
C ASP A 163 15.70 2.83 0.48
N GLN A 164 15.95 1.61 0.02
CA GLN A 164 16.34 1.35 -1.37
C GLN A 164 15.36 0.38 -1.99
N ILE A 165 14.96 0.66 -3.22
CA ILE A 165 14.03 -0.16 -3.99
C ILE A 165 14.70 -0.61 -5.27
N GLY A 166 14.58 -1.90 -5.57
CA GLY A 166 14.93 -2.49 -6.85
C GLY A 166 13.73 -3.17 -7.50
N ILE A 167 13.61 -3.09 -8.83
CA ILE A 167 12.63 -3.88 -9.58
C ILE A 167 13.25 -5.26 -9.81
N TYR A 168 12.56 -6.30 -9.35
CA TYR A 168 12.93 -7.67 -9.63
C TYR A 168 12.30 -8.14 -10.95
N LYS A 169 10.98 -7.98 -11.07
CA LYS A 169 10.21 -8.26 -12.28
C LYS A 169 9.09 -7.24 -12.42
N ALA A 170 8.62 -7.01 -13.63
CA ALA A 170 7.54 -6.05 -13.84
C ALA A 170 6.72 -6.37 -15.11
N ARG A 171 5.52 -5.82 -15.16
CA ARG A 171 4.74 -5.69 -16.39
C ARG A 171 4.03 -4.34 -16.44
N GLY A 172 3.85 -3.81 -17.64
CA GLY A 172 3.12 -2.57 -17.85
C GLY A 172 2.16 -2.68 -19.04
N SER A 173 1.04 -2.01 -18.93
CA SER A 173 0.05 -1.91 -20.00
C SER A 173 -0.49 -0.48 -20.09
N TYR A 174 -0.48 0.10 -21.28
CA TYR A 174 -1.08 1.42 -21.53
C TYR A 174 -1.94 1.41 -22.77
N ASP A 175 -3.04 2.14 -22.71
CA ASP A 175 -3.92 2.33 -23.86
C ASP A 175 -3.30 3.38 -24.79
N ILE A 176 -2.61 2.92 -25.84
CA ILE A 176 -1.92 3.76 -26.83
C ILE A 176 -2.89 4.73 -27.53
N THR A 177 -4.16 4.37 -27.65
CA THR A 177 -5.16 5.23 -28.31
C THR A 177 -5.54 6.44 -27.47
N ARG A 178 -5.24 6.41 -26.17
CA ARG A 178 -5.53 7.45 -25.19
C ARG A 178 -4.28 8.14 -24.66
N VAL A 179 -3.10 7.77 -25.16
CA VAL A 179 -1.77 8.28 -24.75
C VAL A 179 -1.63 9.80 -25.03
N ASP A 180 -2.38 10.38 -25.96
CA ASP A 180 -2.42 11.84 -26.13
C ASP A 180 -2.75 12.60 -24.84
N THR A 181 -3.24 11.90 -23.82
CA THR A 181 -3.57 12.46 -22.51
C THR A 181 -2.54 12.14 -21.42
N LEU A 182 -1.58 11.26 -21.68
CA LEU A 182 -0.55 10.83 -20.71
C LEU A 182 0.81 11.52 -20.87
N ILE A 183 0.86 12.69 -21.47
CA ILE A 183 2.07 13.53 -21.49
C ILE A 183 2.38 14.06 -20.07
N VAL A 184 1.50 13.82 -19.11
CA VAL A 184 1.71 14.19 -17.72
C VAL A 184 2.55 13.10 -17.04
N LYS A 185 3.74 13.48 -16.59
CA LYS A 185 4.62 12.61 -15.83
C LYS A 185 4.42 12.86 -14.34
N PHE A 186 3.95 11.84 -13.65
CA PHE A 186 3.76 11.89 -12.22
C PHE A 186 5.06 11.56 -11.49
N GLN A 187 5.26 12.20 -10.34
CA GLN A 187 6.42 11.91 -9.49
C GLN A 187 6.09 10.74 -8.57
N GLY A 188 7.09 9.93 -8.33
CA GLY A 188 7.21 9.17 -7.11
C GLY A 188 7.06 7.68 -7.22
N GLY A 189 6.08 7.16 -7.92
CA GLY A 189 5.90 5.72 -8.06
C GLY A 189 6.10 4.96 -6.73
N ALA A 190 6.86 3.86 -6.76
CA ALA A 190 7.11 3.02 -5.59
C ALA A 190 7.85 3.75 -4.46
N ASN A 191 8.77 4.67 -4.78
CA ASN A 191 9.45 5.46 -3.74
C ASN A 191 8.47 6.34 -2.97
N SER A 192 7.54 7.02 -3.65
CA SER A 192 6.55 7.85 -2.96
C SER A 192 5.61 7.02 -2.10
N ALA A 193 5.20 5.85 -2.57
CA ALA A 193 4.35 4.97 -1.78
C ALA A 193 5.08 4.44 -0.51
N LEU A 194 6.38 4.15 -0.61
CA LEU A 194 7.18 3.73 0.54
C LEU A 194 7.50 4.91 1.49
N ASN A 195 7.71 6.12 0.95
CA ASN A 195 7.98 7.32 1.74
C ASN A 195 6.76 7.86 2.51
N LEU A 196 5.58 7.26 2.35
CA LEU A 196 4.43 7.52 3.22
C LEU A 196 4.60 6.94 4.64
N ASP A 197 5.74 6.33 4.93
CA ASP A 197 6.05 5.75 6.23
C ASP A 197 6.15 6.84 7.32
N ILE A 198 5.00 7.19 7.87
CA ILE A 198 4.84 8.25 8.89
C ILE A 198 5.53 7.90 10.21
N VAL A 199 5.91 6.65 10.43
CA VAL A 199 6.70 6.24 11.60
C VAL A 199 8.16 6.58 11.40
N LYS A 200 8.68 6.41 10.18
CA LYS A 200 10.06 6.74 9.85
C LYS A 200 10.27 8.24 9.67
N ASP A 201 9.31 8.92 9.10
CA ASP A 201 9.26 10.37 8.94
C ASP A 201 7.96 10.91 9.56
N PRO A 202 7.95 11.17 10.89
CA PRO A 202 6.74 11.55 11.61
C PRO A 202 6.02 12.74 10.96
N PHE A 203 4.75 12.52 10.63
CA PHE A 203 3.90 13.50 9.95
C PHE A 203 4.52 14.08 8.66
N LEU A 204 5.37 13.28 7.98
CA LEU A 204 6.01 13.60 6.69
C LEU A 204 6.79 14.93 6.74
N GLY A 205 7.65 15.05 7.74
CA GLY A 205 8.58 16.17 7.91
C GLY A 205 8.10 17.27 8.84
N ALA A 206 6.97 17.11 9.54
CA ALA A 206 6.59 18.07 10.57
C ALA A 206 7.51 17.94 11.81
N ASP A 207 7.87 19.08 12.40
CA ASP A 207 8.65 19.08 13.64
C ASP A 207 7.80 18.47 14.77
N VAL A 208 8.26 17.34 15.32
CA VAL A 208 7.57 16.61 16.40
C VAL A 208 7.37 17.49 17.65
N LEU A 209 8.27 18.44 17.90
CA LEU A 209 8.15 19.36 19.03
C LEU A 209 7.06 20.41 18.81
N LEU A 210 6.70 20.69 17.57
CA LEU A 210 5.70 21.68 17.20
C LEU A 210 4.35 21.07 16.80
N LEU A 211 4.19 19.76 16.90
CA LEU A 211 2.97 19.08 16.43
C LEU A 211 1.68 19.67 16.99
N GLU A 212 1.65 20.04 18.28
CA GLU A 212 0.45 20.66 18.88
C GLU A 212 0.21 22.10 18.44
N GLN A 213 1.20 22.75 17.86
CA GLN A 213 1.01 24.08 17.25
C GLN A 213 0.44 23.96 15.84
N ILE A 214 0.78 22.88 15.13
CA ILE A 214 0.36 22.60 13.76
C ILE A 214 -0.99 21.87 13.74
N TYR A 215 -1.16 20.85 14.61
CA TYR A 215 -2.30 19.95 14.60
C TYR A 215 -3.14 20.03 15.87
N THR A 216 -4.42 19.76 15.70
CA THR A 216 -5.33 19.35 16.78
C THR A 216 -5.43 17.83 16.80
N PHE A 217 -5.55 17.24 18.00
CA PHE A 217 -5.70 15.80 18.18
C PHE A 217 -6.94 15.51 19.03
N ARG A 218 -7.73 14.51 18.62
CA ARG A 218 -8.97 14.15 19.29
C ARG A 218 -9.18 12.64 19.27
N PHE A 219 -9.54 12.04 20.41
CA PHE A 219 -10.00 10.67 20.44
C PHE A 219 -11.29 10.51 19.66
N THR A 220 -11.39 9.42 18.89
CA THR A 220 -12.62 8.96 18.27
C THR A 220 -12.96 7.54 18.75
N GLU A 221 -13.97 6.91 18.17
CA GLU A 221 -14.34 5.54 18.52
C GLU A 221 -13.17 4.60 18.28
N PRO A 222 -12.79 3.79 19.28
CA PRO A 222 -11.72 2.80 19.11
C PRO A 222 -12.14 1.70 18.13
N THR A 223 -11.19 0.86 17.73
CA THR A 223 -11.45 -0.26 16.81
C THR A 223 -10.56 -1.47 17.13
N THR A 224 -10.72 -2.52 16.36
CA THR A 224 -9.84 -3.68 16.40
C THR A 224 -9.17 -3.91 15.04
N ILE A 225 -7.91 -4.35 15.07
CA ILE A 225 -7.16 -4.85 13.92
C ILE A 225 -6.46 -6.11 14.38
N ASP A 226 -6.59 -7.22 13.67
CA ASP A 226 -6.00 -8.51 14.04
C ASP A 226 -6.35 -8.95 15.48
N ASN A 227 -7.61 -8.74 15.90
CA ASN A 227 -8.10 -8.97 17.26
C ASN A 227 -7.38 -8.16 18.36
N ARG A 228 -6.57 -7.15 18.00
CA ARG A 228 -5.92 -6.21 18.92
C ARG A 228 -6.75 -4.94 19.03
N PHE A 229 -6.81 -4.36 20.21
CA PHE A 229 -7.54 -3.13 20.46
C PHE A 229 -6.68 -1.91 20.09
N PHE A 230 -7.28 -0.97 19.35
CA PHE A 230 -6.63 0.26 18.93
C PHE A 230 -7.39 1.49 19.41
N TYR A 231 -6.68 2.42 20.01
CA TYR A 231 -7.16 3.79 20.15
C TYR A 231 -7.08 4.48 18.79
N VAL A 232 -8.11 5.24 18.48
CA VAL A 232 -8.15 6.02 17.22
C VAL A 232 -8.10 7.50 17.56
N ILE A 233 -7.09 8.18 17.03
CA ILE A 233 -6.90 9.62 17.22
C ILE A 233 -7.02 10.30 15.87
N GLU A 234 -8.01 11.16 15.74
CA GLU A 234 -8.16 12.06 14.61
C GLU A 234 -7.25 13.27 14.78
N PHE A 235 -6.61 13.68 13.70
CA PHE A 235 -5.80 14.90 13.65
C PHE A 235 -6.16 15.76 12.45
N ASP A 236 -6.07 17.08 12.60
CA ASP A 236 -6.31 18.06 11.55
C ASP A 236 -5.48 19.32 11.80
N GLU A 237 -5.25 20.11 10.77
CA GLU A 237 -4.59 21.41 10.90
C GLU A 237 -5.32 22.27 11.95
N ARG A 238 -4.55 22.84 12.88
CA ARG A 238 -5.10 23.78 13.88
C ARG A 238 -5.54 25.10 13.26
N VAL A 239 -4.76 25.59 12.32
CA VAL A 239 -5.01 26.82 11.56
C VAL A 239 -4.56 26.56 10.12
N LYS A 240 -5.34 27.07 9.16
CA LYS A 240 -4.98 26.97 7.74
C LYS A 240 -3.75 27.82 7.46
N LEU A 241 -2.61 27.17 7.24
CA LEU A 241 -1.34 27.78 6.88
C LEU A 241 -1.13 27.74 5.37
N ASP A 242 -0.12 28.47 4.87
CA ASP A 242 0.25 28.43 3.46
C ASP A 242 0.89 27.08 3.10
N GLU A 243 1.66 26.48 4.02
CA GLU A 243 2.16 25.12 3.84
C GLU A 243 1.02 24.11 3.79
N ILE A 244 1.25 23.00 3.08
CA ILE A 244 0.30 21.91 2.99
C ILE A 244 0.61 20.91 4.09
N TYR A 245 -0.33 20.80 5.02
CA TYR A 245 -0.34 19.79 6.06
C TYR A 245 -1.38 18.69 5.76
N PHE A 246 -1.56 17.79 6.71
CA PHE A 246 -2.40 16.62 6.57
C PHE A 246 -3.52 16.63 7.61
N ARG A 247 -4.57 15.86 7.33
CA ARG A 247 -5.62 15.49 8.27
C ARG A 247 -5.88 14.01 8.18
N GLY A 248 -6.31 13.38 9.28
CA GLY A 248 -6.54 11.94 9.22
C GLY A 248 -6.76 11.29 10.58
N LYS A 249 -6.44 10.00 10.63
CA LYS A 249 -6.58 9.16 11.82
C LYS A 249 -5.32 8.33 12.05
N LEU A 250 -4.86 8.33 13.30
CA LEU A 250 -3.82 7.44 13.81
C LEU A 250 -4.49 6.30 14.58
N TYR A 251 -4.10 5.08 14.30
CA TYR A 251 -4.53 3.88 15.00
C TYR A 251 -3.38 3.39 15.87
N ILE A 252 -3.50 3.53 17.17
CA ILE A 252 -2.46 3.26 18.15
C ILE A 252 -2.84 2.01 18.94
N ASP A 253 -1.99 0.98 18.84
CA ASP A 253 -2.16 -0.29 19.56
C ASP A 253 -2.13 -0.07 21.08
N SER A 254 -3.12 -0.59 21.77
CA SER A 254 -3.31 -0.34 23.21
C SER A 254 -2.25 -0.96 24.11
N GLU A 255 -1.59 -2.02 23.65
CA GLU A 255 -0.58 -2.75 24.46
C GLU A 255 0.81 -2.17 24.24
N SER A 256 1.25 -2.06 23.00
CA SER A 256 2.58 -1.57 22.66
C SER A 256 2.69 -0.06 22.56
N MET A 257 1.58 0.64 22.31
CA MET A 257 1.53 2.04 21.89
C MET A 257 2.19 2.27 20.52
N ALA A 258 2.26 1.24 19.68
CA ALA A 258 2.73 1.39 18.33
C ALA A 258 1.62 1.96 17.41
N ILE A 259 1.99 2.70 16.40
CA ILE A 259 1.10 3.13 15.33
C ILE A 259 0.94 1.94 14.37
N GLY A 260 -0.21 1.26 14.40
CA GLY A 260 -0.46 0.11 13.53
C GLY A 260 -1.06 0.47 12.18
N ARG A 261 -1.71 1.63 12.08
CA ARG A 261 -2.30 2.15 10.84
C ARG A 261 -2.40 3.66 10.87
N VAL A 262 -2.31 4.27 9.70
CA VAL A 262 -2.60 5.69 9.50
C VAL A 262 -3.44 5.86 8.24
N GLU A 263 -4.51 6.60 8.34
CA GLU A 263 -5.33 7.05 7.22
C GLU A 263 -5.27 8.57 7.20
N PHE A 264 -4.81 9.16 6.11
CA PHE A 264 -4.66 10.60 6.06
C PHE A 264 -4.87 11.17 4.66
N ALA A 265 -5.14 12.45 4.60
CA ALA A 265 -5.30 13.21 3.36
C ALA A 265 -4.49 14.49 3.44
N MET A 266 -3.97 14.91 2.28
CA MET A 266 -3.33 16.20 2.15
C MET A 266 -4.39 17.31 2.05
N ASN A 267 -4.24 18.37 2.78
CA ASN A 267 -5.15 19.52 2.76
C ASN A 267 -4.88 20.41 1.53
N VAL A 268 -5.37 19.99 0.37
CA VAL A 268 -5.11 20.62 -0.94
C VAL A 268 -6.06 21.78 -1.29
N GLU A 269 -7.16 21.93 -0.57
CA GLU A 269 -8.21 22.89 -0.89
C GLU A 269 -7.71 24.34 -0.81
N GLY A 270 -7.83 25.06 -1.94
CA GLY A 270 -7.38 26.45 -2.07
C GLY A 270 -5.86 26.63 -2.11
N ARG A 271 -5.09 25.54 -2.34
CA ARG A 271 -3.63 25.54 -2.43
C ARG A 271 -3.20 25.11 -3.84
N GLU A 272 -3.16 26.06 -4.78
CA GLU A 272 -2.83 25.77 -6.20
C GLU A 272 -1.47 25.12 -6.41
N TYR A 273 -0.50 25.42 -5.54
CA TYR A 273 0.83 24.82 -5.64
C TYR A 273 0.89 23.33 -5.25
N ALA A 274 -0.20 22.76 -4.71
CA ALA A 274 -0.30 21.32 -4.45
C ALA A 274 -0.01 20.47 -5.69
N ASN A 275 -0.27 21.00 -6.87
CA ASN A 275 0.04 20.33 -8.14
C ASN A 275 1.52 19.95 -8.27
N SER A 276 2.43 20.76 -7.75
CA SER A 276 3.88 20.56 -7.84
C SER A 276 4.36 19.30 -7.09
N TYR A 277 3.61 18.84 -6.10
CA TYR A 277 3.93 17.62 -5.36
C TYR A 277 3.73 16.36 -6.20
N PHE A 278 2.87 16.42 -7.24
CA PHE A 278 2.47 15.23 -7.98
C PHE A 278 2.86 15.28 -9.46
N VAL A 279 2.88 16.48 -10.06
CA VAL A 279 3.07 16.65 -11.49
C VAL A 279 4.49 17.14 -11.79
N ARG A 280 5.32 16.23 -12.31
CA ARG A 280 6.70 16.57 -12.70
C ARG A 280 6.77 17.33 -14.01
N LYS A 281 5.96 16.93 -15.00
CA LYS A 281 5.94 17.52 -16.34
C LYS A 281 4.54 17.42 -16.94
N LYS A 282 4.08 18.50 -17.53
CA LYS A 282 2.84 18.56 -18.28
C LYS A 282 2.96 19.52 -19.44
N PRO A 283 2.13 19.42 -20.51
CA PRO A 283 2.05 20.43 -21.55
C PRO A 283 1.60 21.78 -20.98
N ALA A 284 2.11 22.87 -21.57
CA ALA A 284 1.71 24.22 -21.16
C ALA A 284 0.20 24.49 -21.33
N SER A 285 -0.41 23.88 -22.35
CA SER A 285 -1.85 23.98 -22.66
C SER A 285 -2.75 23.13 -21.76
N LEU A 286 -2.18 22.36 -20.80
CA LEU A 286 -2.93 21.55 -19.86
C LEU A 286 -2.91 22.20 -18.48
N LYS A 287 -4.08 22.62 -18.00
CA LYS A 287 -4.30 23.03 -16.60
C LYS A 287 -4.71 21.83 -15.80
N MET A 288 -4.07 21.64 -14.65
CA MET A 288 -4.35 20.54 -13.72
C MET A 288 -4.48 21.11 -12.32
N ASP A 289 -5.49 20.63 -11.60
CA ASP A 289 -5.73 20.98 -10.20
C ASP A 289 -5.96 19.70 -9.41
N VAL A 290 -5.19 19.53 -8.33
CA VAL A 290 -5.41 18.43 -7.38
C VAL A 290 -6.72 18.66 -6.66
N LEU A 291 -7.60 17.65 -6.71
CA LEU A 291 -8.88 17.68 -6.00
C LEU A 291 -8.77 17.00 -4.64
N THR A 292 -8.12 15.85 -4.61
CA THR A 292 -7.90 15.08 -3.37
C THR A 292 -6.60 14.31 -3.46
N ALA A 293 -5.95 14.12 -2.31
CA ALA A 293 -4.82 13.22 -2.16
C ALA A 293 -4.98 12.47 -0.84
N ASN A 294 -5.31 11.17 -0.93
CA ASN A 294 -5.61 10.30 0.19
C ASN A 294 -4.57 9.20 0.31
N TYR A 295 -4.24 8.83 1.53
CA TYR A 295 -3.19 7.90 1.86
C TYR A 295 -3.62 6.93 2.94
N VAL A 296 -3.15 5.70 2.85
CA VAL A 296 -3.26 4.68 3.89
C VAL A 296 -1.91 4.02 4.06
N VAL A 297 -1.49 3.82 5.30
CA VAL A 297 -0.29 3.05 5.64
C VAL A 297 -0.63 2.08 6.76
N ASN A 298 -0.25 0.82 6.59
CA ASN A 298 -0.40 -0.21 7.60
C ASN A 298 0.96 -0.72 8.05
N TYR A 299 1.01 -1.09 9.31
CA TYR A 299 2.14 -1.80 9.91
C TYR A 299 1.62 -3.08 10.54
N LYS A 300 2.44 -4.13 10.53
CA LYS A 300 2.11 -5.42 11.18
C LYS A 300 3.14 -5.80 12.22
N PRO A 301 2.72 -6.43 13.33
CA PRO A 301 3.65 -6.96 14.32
C PRO A 301 4.17 -8.33 13.88
N ILE A 302 5.49 -8.51 13.97
CA ILE A 302 6.19 -9.79 13.80
C ILE A 302 7.15 -9.92 14.97
N GLU A 303 7.01 -10.98 15.77
CA GLU A 303 7.87 -11.27 16.93
C GLU A 303 8.04 -10.08 17.91
N GLY A 304 6.97 -9.29 18.07
CA GLY A 304 6.94 -8.14 18.99
C GLY A 304 7.44 -6.81 18.42
N LEU A 305 7.97 -6.79 17.21
CA LEU A 305 8.33 -5.56 16.50
C LEU A 305 7.35 -5.28 15.37
N TRP A 306 7.11 -4.01 15.09
CA TRP A 306 6.24 -3.57 14.01
C TRP A 306 7.03 -3.25 12.74
N TYR A 307 6.47 -3.64 11.60
CA TYR A 307 7.07 -3.47 10.27
C TYR A 307 6.07 -2.82 9.33
N PHE A 308 6.57 -2.01 8.41
CA PHE A 308 5.78 -1.54 7.29
C PHE A 308 5.21 -2.73 6.51
N ASP A 309 3.92 -2.70 6.20
CA ASP A 309 3.21 -3.82 5.58
C ASP A 309 2.54 -3.43 4.27
N TYR A 310 1.81 -2.32 4.27
CA TYR A 310 1.03 -1.87 3.13
C TYR A 310 0.96 -0.37 3.07
N SER A 311 1.01 0.19 1.86
CA SER A 311 0.62 1.58 1.63
C SER A 311 -0.19 1.74 0.35
N ARG A 312 -1.09 2.73 0.37
CA ARG A 312 -1.88 3.13 -0.78
C ARG A 312 -1.98 4.64 -0.87
N THR A 313 -1.83 5.12 -2.10
CA THR A 313 -2.08 6.51 -2.48
C THR A 313 -3.23 6.57 -3.48
N GLU A 314 -4.13 7.52 -3.31
CA GLU A 314 -5.11 7.88 -4.31
C GLU A 314 -5.13 9.39 -4.50
N VAL A 315 -4.76 9.86 -5.70
CA VAL A 315 -4.76 11.29 -6.05
C VAL A 315 -5.73 11.53 -7.20
N LYS A 316 -6.66 12.47 -7.03
CA LYS A 316 -7.60 12.89 -8.07
C LYS A 316 -7.24 14.27 -8.59
N PHE A 317 -7.25 14.39 -9.89
CA PHE A 317 -6.99 15.65 -10.60
C PHE A 317 -8.15 16.03 -11.47
N ASN A 318 -8.39 17.32 -11.52
CA ASN A 318 -9.17 17.93 -12.55
C ASN A 318 -8.21 18.43 -13.65
N ALA A 319 -8.37 17.97 -14.87
CA ALA A 319 -7.52 18.31 -15.99
C ALA A 319 -8.33 18.98 -17.11
N LYS A 320 -7.91 20.17 -17.54
CA LYS A 320 -8.57 20.96 -18.59
C LYS A 320 -7.53 21.39 -19.63
N TRP A 321 -7.79 21.05 -20.89
CA TRP A 321 -7.03 21.57 -22.03
C TRP A 321 -7.57 22.95 -22.46
N ASP A 322 -6.71 23.89 -22.77
CA ASP A 322 -7.12 25.26 -23.16
C ASP A 322 -8.12 25.30 -24.30
N ARG A 323 -8.07 24.30 -25.21
CA ARG A 323 -8.98 24.22 -26.39
C ARG A 323 -10.18 23.30 -26.18
N LYS A 324 -10.38 22.74 -24.98
CA LYS A 324 -11.51 21.83 -24.68
C LYS A 324 -12.44 22.44 -23.64
N TRP A 325 -13.74 22.34 -23.90
CA TRP A 325 -14.77 22.88 -23.03
C TRP A 325 -14.98 22.06 -21.75
N PHE A 326 -14.66 20.76 -21.79
CA PHE A 326 -14.92 19.85 -20.69
C PHE A 326 -13.65 19.57 -19.88
N LYS A 327 -13.82 19.50 -18.57
CA LYS A 327 -12.83 19.01 -17.63
C LYS A 327 -12.87 17.47 -17.60
N ASN A 328 -11.71 16.84 -17.45
CA ASN A 328 -11.61 15.41 -17.23
C ASN A 328 -11.05 15.14 -15.84
N ILE A 329 -11.63 14.18 -15.15
CA ILE A 329 -11.09 13.71 -13.87
C ILE A 329 -10.12 12.58 -14.16
N TYR A 330 -8.90 12.69 -13.64
CA TYR A 330 -7.91 11.63 -13.62
C TYR A 330 -7.73 11.19 -12.18
N THR A 331 -7.68 9.87 -11.99
CA THR A 331 -7.36 9.26 -10.70
C THR A 331 -6.09 8.44 -10.87
N ILE A 332 -5.11 8.71 -10.01
CA ILE A 332 -3.89 7.91 -9.90
C ILE A 332 -3.98 7.15 -8.60
N GLN A 333 -3.80 5.86 -8.69
CA GLN A 333 -3.71 4.97 -7.52
C GLN A 333 -2.38 4.26 -7.57
N SER A 334 -1.65 4.23 -6.46
CA SER A 334 -0.47 3.39 -6.30
C SER A 334 -0.54 2.66 -4.97
N GLU A 335 -0.07 1.43 -4.96
CA GLU A 335 -0.08 0.60 -3.77
C GLU A 335 1.18 -0.28 -3.69
N ILE A 336 1.66 -0.48 -2.47
CA ILE A 336 2.69 -1.46 -2.14
C ILE A 336 2.11 -2.40 -1.10
N ALA A 337 2.20 -3.70 -1.34
CA ALA A 337 1.91 -4.73 -0.36
C ALA A 337 3.16 -5.57 -0.11
N VAL A 338 3.64 -5.59 1.13
CA VAL A 338 4.78 -6.44 1.52
C VAL A 338 4.30 -7.88 1.58
N THR A 339 4.93 -8.75 0.81
CA THR A 339 4.55 -10.16 0.68
C THR A 339 5.48 -11.10 1.43
N ASP A 340 6.70 -10.65 1.74
CA ASP A 340 7.65 -11.38 2.58
C ASP A 340 8.67 -10.43 3.23
N ILE A 341 9.18 -10.81 4.39
CA ILE A 341 10.20 -10.07 5.16
C ILE A 341 11.31 -11.04 5.57
N SER A 342 12.56 -10.67 5.30
CA SER A 342 13.77 -11.44 5.63
C SER A 342 14.82 -10.55 6.28
N GLU A 343 15.61 -11.09 7.20
CA GLU A 343 16.76 -10.38 7.77
C GLU A 343 17.97 -10.33 6.82
N LYS A 344 17.98 -11.18 5.79
CA LYS A 344 19.11 -11.29 4.87
C LYS A 344 18.97 -10.24 3.77
N GLU A 345 19.73 -9.15 3.85
CA GLU A 345 19.80 -8.13 2.81
C GLU A 345 20.20 -8.73 1.45
N ARG A 346 19.49 -8.34 0.40
CA ARG A 346 19.87 -8.61 -0.99
C ARG A 346 20.50 -7.35 -1.59
N LYS A 347 21.54 -7.55 -2.37
CA LYS A 347 22.14 -6.43 -3.12
C LYS A 347 21.21 -6.01 -4.23
N ILE A 348 20.78 -4.74 -4.20
CA ILE A 348 20.02 -4.14 -5.29
C ILE A 348 21.02 -3.63 -6.32
N GLU A 349 20.96 -4.20 -7.53
CA GLU A 349 21.80 -3.81 -8.65
C GLU A 349 21.42 -2.39 -9.13
N GLU A 350 22.42 -1.59 -9.55
CA GLU A 350 22.21 -0.18 -9.93
C GLU A 350 21.21 -0.02 -11.09
N GLN A 351 21.18 -0.95 -12.03
CA GLN A 351 20.24 -0.96 -13.16
C GLN A 351 18.79 -1.18 -12.72
N SER A 352 18.55 -2.04 -11.71
CA SER A 352 17.21 -2.34 -11.19
C SER A 352 16.71 -1.28 -10.20
N ARG A 353 17.60 -0.43 -9.72
CA ARG A 353 17.28 0.56 -8.68
C ARG A 353 16.25 1.58 -9.16
N VAL A 354 15.23 1.78 -8.33
CA VAL A 354 14.21 2.82 -8.52
C VAL A 354 14.60 4.05 -7.72
N ARG A 355 14.89 5.14 -8.43
CA ARG A 355 15.25 6.43 -7.82
C ARG A 355 14.00 7.28 -7.58
N PRO A 356 14.01 8.23 -6.62
CA PRO A 356 12.83 9.07 -6.33
C PRO A 356 12.28 9.87 -7.52
N ARG A 357 13.11 10.10 -8.54
CA ARG A 357 12.71 10.86 -9.75
C ARG A 357 12.35 9.96 -10.94
N ASP A 358 12.46 8.66 -10.80
CA ASP A 358 12.12 7.73 -11.87
C ASP A 358 10.59 7.68 -12.07
N ILE A 359 10.21 7.41 -13.31
CA ILE A 359 8.83 7.24 -13.71
C ILE A 359 8.62 5.75 -13.87
N MET A 360 7.72 5.17 -13.08
CA MET A 360 7.53 3.73 -13.02
C MET A 360 7.16 3.14 -14.38
N SER A 361 6.28 3.77 -15.14
CA SER A 361 5.91 3.27 -16.47
C SER A 361 7.07 3.15 -17.45
N ALA A 362 8.09 4.02 -17.32
CA ALA A 362 9.31 3.93 -18.14
C ALA A 362 10.26 2.83 -17.62
N LYS A 363 10.36 2.68 -16.31
CA LYS A 363 11.20 1.65 -15.68
C LYS A 363 10.65 0.25 -15.89
N VAL A 364 9.34 0.08 -15.78
CA VAL A 364 8.67 -1.23 -15.90
C VAL A 364 8.90 -1.84 -17.29
N SER A 365 8.96 -1.03 -18.35
CA SER A 365 9.18 -1.54 -19.72
C SER A 365 10.48 -2.31 -19.89
N ASP A 366 11.51 -2.02 -19.08
CA ASP A 366 12.82 -2.68 -19.17
C ASP A 366 12.83 -4.09 -18.52
N TYR A 367 11.77 -4.44 -17.77
CA TYR A 367 11.67 -5.66 -16.95
C TYR A 367 10.44 -6.51 -17.29
N THR A 368 9.82 -6.31 -18.45
CA THR A 368 8.58 -7.01 -18.81
C THR A 368 8.83 -8.51 -19.04
N ASP A 369 8.09 -9.34 -18.31
CA ASP A 369 8.07 -10.80 -18.41
C ASP A 369 6.62 -11.28 -18.35
N ASP A 370 6.12 -11.88 -19.42
CA ASP A 370 4.71 -12.28 -19.53
C ASP A 370 4.33 -13.47 -18.62
N ASN A 371 5.31 -14.26 -18.17
CA ASN A 371 5.10 -15.49 -17.38
C ASN A 371 5.46 -15.32 -15.91
N PHE A 372 5.70 -14.11 -15.41
CA PHE A 372 6.37 -13.90 -14.16
C PHE A 372 5.50 -14.04 -12.89
N TRP A 373 4.19 -14.12 -13.04
CA TRP A 373 3.27 -14.16 -11.89
C TRP A 373 3.25 -15.51 -11.15
N GLU A 374 3.81 -16.56 -11.74
CA GLU A 374 3.65 -17.92 -11.23
C GLU A 374 4.26 -18.14 -9.84
N GLU A 375 5.32 -17.40 -9.47
CA GLU A 375 6.10 -17.65 -8.25
C GLU A 375 5.81 -16.64 -7.11
N TYR A 376 5.22 -15.47 -7.40
CA TYR A 376 5.13 -14.37 -6.45
C TYR A 376 3.71 -14.17 -5.94
N ASN A 377 3.62 -13.74 -4.66
CA ASN A 377 2.38 -13.20 -4.12
C ASN A 377 2.13 -11.83 -4.72
N ILE A 378 0.97 -11.66 -5.33
CA ILE A 378 0.51 -10.43 -5.96
C ILE A 378 -0.89 -10.10 -5.45
N ILE A 379 -1.26 -8.82 -5.47
CA ILE A 379 -2.66 -8.47 -5.34
C ILE A 379 -3.36 -8.91 -6.63
N GLU A 380 -4.33 -9.81 -6.52
CA GLU A 380 -5.07 -10.27 -7.70
C GLU A 380 -5.66 -9.08 -8.48
N PRO A 381 -5.59 -9.08 -9.81
CA PRO A 381 -6.30 -8.06 -10.57
C PRO A 381 -7.81 -8.21 -10.33
N ASP A 382 -8.52 -7.10 -10.19
CA ASP A 382 -9.97 -7.14 -10.22
C ASP A 382 -10.48 -7.44 -11.66
N GLU A 383 -11.72 -7.87 -11.79
CA GLU A 383 -12.32 -8.20 -13.09
C GLU A 383 -12.18 -7.05 -14.11
N SER A 384 -12.26 -5.80 -13.63
CA SER A 384 -12.10 -4.61 -14.48
C SER A 384 -10.67 -4.45 -15.00
N ILE A 385 -9.67 -4.76 -14.19
CA ILE A 385 -8.24 -4.71 -14.57
C ILE A 385 -7.92 -5.80 -15.59
N GLU A 386 -8.37 -7.03 -15.38
CA GLU A 386 -8.18 -8.14 -16.32
C GLU A 386 -8.76 -7.82 -17.70
N ASN A 387 -9.97 -7.30 -17.74
CA ASN A 387 -10.62 -6.87 -18.96
C ASN A 387 -9.84 -5.76 -19.68
N VAL A 388 -9.25 -4.83 -18.96
CA VAL A 388 -8.41 -3.76 -19.51
C VAL A 388 -7.13 -4.33 -20.09
N ILE A 389 -6.43 -5.18 -19.36
CA ILE A 389 -5.19 -5.83 -19.82
C ILE A 389 -5.47 -6.63 -21.09
N ALA A 390 -6.51 -7.48 -21.10
CA ALA A 390 -6.91 -8.25 -22.26
C ALA A 390 -7.28 -7.37 -23.47
N ARG A 391 -7.90 -6.20 -23.25
CA ARG A 391 -8.20 -5.25 -24.32
C ARG A 391 -6.93 -4.62 -24.88
N ILE A 392 -6.01 -4.19 -24.02
CA ILE A 392 -4.75 -3.56 -24.43
C ILE A 392 -3.90 -4.55 -25.23
N ILE A 393 -3.75 -5.79 -24.76
CA ILE A 393 -3.02 -6.84 -25.48
C ILE A 393 -3.63 -7.11 -26.87
N ARG A 394 -4.97 -7.17 -26.97
CA ARG A 394 -5.65 -7.34 -28.27
C ARG A 394 -5.40 -6.17 -29.22
N GLN A 395 -5.30 -4.94 -28.71
CA GLN A 395 -5.01 -3.75 -29.52
C GLN A 395 -3.56 -3.75 -30.03
N LEU A 396 -2.60 -4.19 -29.20
CA LEU A 396 -1.20 -4.33 -29.58
C LEU A 396 -1.03 -5.37 -30.71
N ARG A 397 -1.59 -6.57 -30.56
CA ARG A 397 -1.52 -7.67 -31.56
C ARG A 397 -2.18 -7.33 -32.91
N ARG A 398 -3.07 -6.37 -32.99
CA ARG A 398 -3.69 -5.91 -34.27
C ARG A 398 -2.83 -4.92 -35.02
N ARG A 399 -1.74 -4.45 -34.45
CA ARG A 399 -0.82 -3.47 -35.04
C ARG A 399 0.51 -4.08 -35.49
N GLU A 400 0.82 -5.29 -35.04
CA GLU A 400 1.84 -6.17 -35.60
C GLU A 400 1.29 -6.88 -36.86
#